data_636f46f7b9240b4461c2565e39f906a5
#
_entry.id   636f46f7b9240b4461c2565e39f906a5
#
_cell.length_a   1.000
_cell.length_b   1.000
_cell.length_c   1.000
_cell.angle_alpha   90.00
_cell.angle_beta   90.00
_cell.angle_gamma   90.00
#
_symmetry.space_group_name_H-M   'P 1'
#
loop_
_entity.id
_entity.type
_entity.pdbx_description
1 polymer ?
#
loop_
_entity_poly.entity_id
_entity_poly.type
_entity_poly.pdbx_seq_one_letter_code
_entity_poly.pdbx_strand_id
1 'polypeptide(L)'
;HDASEILTGDLPTPVKYYNPDIKTAYKQVEHISGTKLLQMLPPELRESYAPLVYESDESVHDIVKAADKLSAHIKCIEELKAGNAEFQSAAAQTRQALEDMRLPELDWFMAHCLTSFGKNLDQLE
;
A
#
# COMPACT_ATOMS: atom_id res chain seq x y z
N HIS A 1 1.82 7.73 0.98
CA HIS A 1 2.84 6.94 1.69
C HIS A 1 4.05 6.64 0.78
N ASP A 2 3.86 6.68 -0.52
CA ASP A 2 4.91 6.41 -1.53
C ASP A 2 5.67 7.67 -1.98
N ALA A 3 5.50 8.82 -1.32
CA ALA A 3 6.09 10.08 -1.75
C ALA A 3 7.63 10.00 -1.89
N SER A 4 8.31 9.24 -1.02
CA SER A 4 9.77 9.03 -1.11
C SER A 4 10.20 8.30 -2.38
N GLU A 5 9.33 7.48 -2.97
CA GLU A 5 9.58 6.68 -4.16
C GLU A 5 9.72 7.53 -5.44
N ILE A 6 9.29 8.79 -5.42
CA ILE A 6 9.62 9.78 -6.47
C ILE A 6 11.14 9.87 -6.71
N LEU A 7 11.94 9.70 -5.65
CA LEU A 7 13.40 9.79 -5.72
C LEU A 7 14.09 8.42 -5.72
N THR A 8 13.51 7.41 -5.08
CA THR A 8 14.14 6.09 -4.94
C THR A 8 13.69 5.09 -6.00
N GLY A 9 12.54 5.32 -6.62
CA GLY A 9 11.80 4.27 -7.29
C GLY A 9 11.19 3.29 -6.30
N ASP A 10 10.24 2.49 -6.76
CA ASP A 10 9.67 1.38 -6.00
C ASP A 10 10.64 0.19 -5.94
N LEU A 11 10.81 -0.39 -4.77
CA LEU A 11 11.60 -1.61 -4.59
C LEU A 11 10.67 -2.83 -4.57
N PRO A 12 10.85 -3.81 -5.47
CA PRO A 12 10.02 -5.01 -5.50
C PRO A 12 9.93 -5.67 -4.13
N THR A 13 8.71 -5.98 -3.71
CA THR A 13 8.41 -6.56 -2.39
C THR A 13 9.30 -7.75 -2.00
N PRO A 14 9.62 -8.73 -2.90
CA PRO A 14 10.52 -9.81 -2.56
C PRO A 14 11.95 -9.36 -2.22
N VAL A 15 12.39 -8.23 -2.76
CA VAL A 15 13.71 -7.65 -2.45
C VAL A 15 13.66 -6.85 -1.16
N LYS A 16 12.62 -6.02 -0.98
CA LYS A 16 12.42 -5.18 0.22
C LYS A 16 12.37 -6.01 1.51
N TYR A 17 11.80 -7.21 1.44
CA TYR A 17 11.62 -8.12 2.58
C TYR A 17 12.54 -9.34 2.56
N TYR A 18 13.59 -9.33 1.72
CA TYR A 18 14.51 -10.46 1.60
C TYR A 18 15.21 -10.81 2.92
N ASN A 19 15.67 -9.79 3.65
CA ASN A 19 16.18 -9.93 5.00
C ASN A 19 15.97 -8.64 5.83
N PRO A 20 16.14 -8.70 7.18
CA PRO A 20 15.95 -7.54 8.06
C PRO A 20 16.90 -6.37 7.75
N ASP A 21 18.13 -6.65 7.32
CA ASP A 21 19.13 -5.60 7.05
C ASP A 21 18.75 -4.77 5.83
N ILE A 22 18.30 -5.42 4.75
CA ILE A 22 17.80 -4.73 3.55
C ILE A 22 16.59 -3.88 3.91
N LYS A 23 15.65 -4.44 4.67
CA LYS A 23 14.46 -3.70 5.12
C LYS A 23 14.83 -2.45 5.92
N THR A 24 15.79 -2.56 6.83
CA THR A 24 16.25 -1.45 7.67
C THR A 24 16.98 -0.40 6.84
N ALA A 25 17.89 -0.82 5.95
CA ALA A 25 18.62 0.07 5.06
C ALA A 25 17.66 0.82 4.12
N TYR A 26 16.66 0.13 3.57
CA TYR A 26 15.69 0.76 2.68
C TYR A 26 14.82 1.80 3.39
N LYS A 27 14.40 1.55 4.63
CA LYS A 27 13.70 2.55 5.46
C LYS A 27 14.54 3.81 5.69
N GLN A 28 15.87 3.68 5.84
CA GLN A 28 16.75 4.84 5.93
C GLN A 28 16.79 5.62 4.62
N VAL A 29 16.83 4.93 3.48
CA VAL A 29 16.78 5.54 2.14
C VAL A 29 15.45 6.28 1.94
N GLU A 30 14.32 5.67 2.30
CA GLU A 30 12.99 6.31 2.26
C GLU A 30 12.97 7.59 3.10
N HIS A 31 13.51 7.55 4.32
CA HIS A 31 13.57 8.72 5.20
C HIS A 31 14.44 9.85 4.64
N ILE A 32 15.63 9.53 4.12
CA ILE A 32 16.51 10.50 3.47
C ILE A 32 15.81 11.13 2.27
N SER A 33 15.11 10.33 1.48
CA SER A 33 14.39 10.80 0.29
C SER A 33 13.23 11.72 0.65
N GLY A 34 12.44 11.37 1.69
CA GLY A 34 11.40 12.25 2.22
C GLY A 34 11.96 13.61 2.68
N THR A 35 13.11 13.59 3.38
CA THR A 35 13.81 14.82 3.78
C THR A 35 14.21 15.67 2.57
N LYS A 36 14.75 15.05 1.52
CA LYS A 36 15.11 15.76 0.28
C LYS A 36 13.89 16.37 -0.40
N LEU A 37 12.77 15.64 -0.48
CA LEU A 37 11.52 16.17 -1.04
C LEU A 37 11.06 17.42 -0.30
N LEU A 38 11.07 17.40 1.03
CA LEU A 38 10.71 18.58 1.83
C LEU A 38 11.67 19.75 1.60
N GLN A 39 12.97 19.48 1.43
CA GLN A 39 13.97 20.51 1.15
C GLN A 39 13.79 21.17 -0.23
N MET A 40 13.17 20.48 -1.19
CA MET A 40 12.84 21.04 -2.51
C MET A 40 11.69 22.07 -2.46
N LEU A 41 10.89 22.04 -1.38
CA LEU A 41 9.83 23.03 -1.19
C LEU A 41 10.39 24.37 -0.69
N PRO A 42 9.72 25.51 -1.01
CA PRO A 42 9.98 26.77 -0.36
C PRO A 42 9.95 26.64 1.17
N PRO A 43 10.84 27.32 1.91
CA PRO A 43 10.94 27.14 3.38
C PRO A 43 9.62 27.30 4.12
N GLU A 44 8.78 28.23 3.69
CA GLU A 44 7.47 28.56 4.29
C GLU A 44 6.44 27.42 4.17
N LEU A 45 6.62 26.48 3.23
CA LEU A 45 5.72 25.35 3.02
C LEU A 45 6.17 24.08 3.75
N ARG A 46 7.45 23.98 4.14
CA ARG A 46 8.05 22.73 4.65
C ARG A 46 7.35 22.22 5.89
N GLU A 47 7.03 23.10 6.84
CA GLU A 47 6.37 22.74 8.09
C GLU A 47 4.97 22.17 7.85
N SER A 48 4.20 22.77 6.95
CA SER A 48 2.85 22.31 6.60
C SER A 48 2.85 20.99 5.84
N TYR A 49 3.90 20.70 5.06
CA TYR A 49 4.00 19.48 4.25
C TYR A 49 4.71 18.32 4.98
N ALA A 50 5.46 18.59 6.03
CA ALA A 50 6.19 17.54 6.76
C ALA A 50 5.26 16.41 7.26
N PRO A 51 4.07 16.68 7.84
CA PRO A 51 3.14 15.63 8.25
C PRO A 51 2.58 14.80 7.10
N LEU A 52 2.58 15.33 5.87
CA LEU A 52 2.12 14.61 4.67
C LEU A 52 3.18 13.64 4.13
N VAL A 53 4.45 13.93 4.38
CA VAL A 53 5.59 13.08 3.98
C VAL A 53 5.92 12.06 5.07
N TYR A 54 5.76 12.46 6.33
CA TYR A 54 6.02 11.63 7.50
C TYR A 54 4.75 11.50 8.32
N GLU A 55 3.88 10.56 7.92
CA GLU A 55 2.64 10.32 8.66
C GLU A 55 2.96 9.87 10.10
N SER A 56 2.47 10.64 11.06
CA SER A 56 2.67 10.40 12.48
C SER A 56 1.40 9.96 13.21
N ASP A 57 0.24 10.02 12.56
CA ASP A 57 -1.02 9.54 13.10
C ASP A 57 -1.15 8.04 12.81
N GLU A 58 -1.08 7.23 13.87
CA GLU A 58 -1.17 5.77 13.76
C GLU A 58 -2.46 5.30 13.11
N SER A 59 -3.59 6.00 13.35
CA SER A 59 -4.87 5.62 12.77
C SER A 59 -4.89 5.83 11.26
N VAL A 60 -4.33 6.93 10.77
CA VAL A 60 -4.16 7.20 9.34
C VAL A 60 -3.18 6.21 8.72
N HIS A 61 -2.07 5.93 9.40
CA HIS A 61 -1.08 4.98 8.93
C HIS A 61 -1.65 3.56 8.75
N ASP A 62 -2.48 3.09 9.67
CA ASP A 62 -3.11 1.78 9.58
C ASP A 62 -4.13 1.70 8.44
N ILE A 63 -4.92 2.76 8.22
CA ILE A 63 -5.83 2.84 7.08
C ILE A 63 -5.05 2.85 5.76
N VAL A 64 -3.97 3.61 5.65
CA VAL A 64 -3.13 3.66 4.45
C VAL A 64 -2.52 2.29 4.16
N LYS A 65 -2.00 1.60 5.18
CA LYS A 65 -1.49 0.22 5.03
C LYS A 65 -2.56 -0.76 4.61
N ALA A 66 -3.78 -0.61 5.14
CA ALA A 66 -4.90 -1.45 4.75
C ALA A 66 -5.27 -1.23 3.29
N ALA A 67 -5.32 0.04 2.84
CA ALA A 67 -5.61 0.40 1.47
C ALA A 67 -4.55 -0.14 0.49
N ASP A 68 -3.26 -0.05 0.82
CA ASP A 68 -2.17 -0.62 0.03
C ASP A 68 -2.33 -2.14 -0.13
N LYS A 69 -2.50 -2.87 0.98
CA LYS A 69 -2.74 -4.32 0.92
C LYS A 69 -4.02 -4.70 0.17
N LEU A 70 -5.08 -3.90 0.33
CA LEU A 70 -6.34 -4.09 -0.36
C LEU A 70 -6.18 -3.90 -1.87
N SER A 71 -5.42 -2.89 -2.30
CA SER A 71 -5.08 -2.67 -3.71
C SER A 71 -4.35 -3.89 -4.30
N ALA A 72 -3.37 -4.43 -3.60
CA ALA A 72 -2.67 -5.65 -4.02
C ALA A 72 -3.62 -6.87 -4.10
N HIS A 73 -4.57 -7.00 -3.17
CA HIS A 73 -5.55 -8.08 -3.20
C HIS A 73 -6.55 -7.93 -4.36
N ILE A 74 -7.04 -6.72 -4.62
CA ILE A 74 -7.90 -6.41 -5.77
C ILE A 74 -7.17 -6.77 -7.07
N LYS A 75 -5.89 -6.42 -7.20
CA LYS A 75 -5.07 -6.82 -8.35
C LYS A 75 -5.06 -8.35 -8.53
N CYS A 76 -4.92 -9.11 -7.45
CA CYS A 76 -4.98 -10.58 -7.51
C CYS A 76 -6.35 -11.08 -8.00
N ILE A 77 -7.46 -10.48 -7.54
CA ILE A 77 -8.81 -10.82 -8.00
C ILE A 77 -8.95 -10.58 -9.51
N GLU A 78 -8.48 -9.43 -10.00
CA GLU A 78 -8.54 -9.06 -11.42
C GLU A 78 -7.71 -10.00 -12.29
N GLU A 79 -6.51 -10.37 -11.86
CA GLU A 79 -5.63 -11.30 -12.58
C GLU A 79 -6.23 -12.72 -12.64
N LEU A 80 -6.77 -13.21 -11.53
CA LEU A 80 -7.46 -14.51 -11.49
C LEU A 80 -8.69 -14.52 -12.41
N LYS A 81 -9.47 -13.43 -12.42
CA LYS A 81 -10.59 -13.25 -13.34
C LYS A 81 -10.15 -13.27 -14.80
N ALA A 82 -8.99 -12.70 -15.11
CA ALA A 82 -8.38 -12.73 -16.43
C ALA A 82 -7.78 -14.12 -16.80
N GLY A 83 -7.85 -15.10 -15.88
CA GLY A 83 -7.33 -16.46 -16.11
C GLY A 83 -5.87 -16.65 -15.72
N ASN A 84 -5.23 -15.68 -15.06
CA ASN A 84 -3.84 -15.77 -14.63
C ASN A 84 -3.74 -16.52 -13.29
N ALA A 85 -3.59 -17.84 -13.36
CA ALA A 85 -3.52 -18.73 -12.19
C ALA A 85 -2.28 -18.49 -11.30
N GLU A 86 -1.25 -17.80 -11.78
CA GLU A 86 -0.05 -17.47 -11.00
C GLU A 86 -0.35 -16.62 -9.76
N PHE A 87 -1.48 -15.90 -9.77
CA PHE A 87 -1.91 -15.06 -8.65
C PHE A 87 -2.68 -15.81 -7.54
N GLN A 88 -2.90 -17.12 -7.67
CA GLN A 88 -3.71 -17.89 -6.72
C GLN A 88 -3.14 -17.88 -5.29
N SER A 89 -1.85 -18.11 -5.16
CA SER A 89 -1.16 -18.07 -3.86
C SER A 89 -1.12 -16.65 -3.28
N ALA A 90 -0.84 -15.65 -4.10
CA ALA A 90 -0.81 -14.24 -3.68
C ALA A 90 -2.19 -13.76 -3.23
N ALA A 91 -3.27 -14.17 -3.91
CA ALA A 91 -4.63 -13.86 -3.51
C ALA A 91 -5.00 -14.41 -2.13
N ALA A 92 -4.60 -15.66 -1.85
CA ALA A 92 -4.84 -16.27 -0.54
C ALA A 92 -4.04 -15.57 0.58
N GLN A 93 -2.77 -15.26 0.32
CA GLN A 93 -1.89 -14.59 1.29
C GLN A 93 -2.33 -13.14 1.57
N THR A 94 -2.67 -12.38 0.54
CA THR A 94 -3.13 -10.99 0.72
C THR A 94 -4.47 -10.96 1.44
N ARG A 95 -5.39 -11.88 1.14
CA ARG A 95 -6.66 -11.99 1.87
C ARG A 95 -6.44 -12.25 3.35
N GLN A 96 -5.62 -13.25 3.70
CA GLN A 96 -5.31 -13.55 5.10
C GLN A 96 -4.67 -12.35 5.81
N ALA A 97 -3.74 -11.65 5.14
CA ALA A 97 -3.10 -10.48 5.70
C ALA A 97 -4.09 -9.32 5.96
N LEU A 98 -5.14 -9.16 5.14
CA LEU A 98 -6.20 -8.18 5.36
C LEU A 98 -7.07 -8.56 6.57
N GLU A 99 -7.48 -9.82 6.67
CA GLU A 99 -8.29 -10.35 7.79
C GLU A 99 -7.54 -10.22 9.14
N ASP A 100 -6.21 -10.42 9.13
CA ASP A 100 -5.36 -10.30 10.33
C ASP A 100 -5.20 -8.86 10.83
N MET A 101 -5.47 -7.85 10.00
CA MET A 101 -5.40 -6.43 10.38
C MET A 101 -6.51 -6.03 11.37
N ARG A 102 -7.64 -6.71 11.36
CA ARG A 102 -8.78 -6.48 12.26
C ARG A 102 -9.21 -5.01 12.34
N LEU A 103 -9.26 -4.35 11.18
CA LEU A 103 -9.62 -2.95 11.05
C LEU A 103 -11.07 -2.84 10.62
N PRO A 104 -11.98 -2.24 11.43
CA PRO A 104 -13.42 -2.18 11.13
C PRO A 104 -13.75 -1.54 9.78
N GLU A 105 -13.03 -0.50 9.38
CA GLU A 105 -13.20 0.19 8.10
C GLU A 105 -12.85 -0.73 6.92
N LEU A 106 -11.81 -1.54 7.06
CA LEU A 106 -11.40 -2.54 6.09
C LEU A 106 -12.45 -3.67 5.99
N ASP A 107 -12.90 -4.18 7.13
CA ASP A 107 -13.93 -5.22 7.18
C ASP A 107 -15.21 -4.76 6.49
N TRP A 108 -15.60 -3.51 6.73
CA TRP A 108 -16.76 -2.91 6.07
C TRP A 108 -16.57 -2.85 4.54
N PHE A 109 -15.41 -2.39 4.07
CA PHE A 109 -15.12 -2.31 2.63
C PHE A 109 -15.11 -3.71 1.99
N MET A 110 -14.47 -4.68 2.63
CA MET A 110 -14.42 -6.06 2.14
C MET A 110 -15.81 -6.68 2.03
N ALA A 111 -16.68 -6.41 2.99
CA ALA A 111 -18.04 -6.93 2.99
C ALA A 111 -18.95 -6.30 1.93
N HIS A 112 -18.81 -5.00 1.65
CA HIS A 112 -19.77 -4.24 0.84
C HIS A 112 -19.27 -3.89 -0.56
N CYS A 113 -17.94 -3.77 -0.75
CA CYS A 113 -17.36 -3.26 -2.00
C CYS A 113 -16.55 -4.31 -2.76
N LEU A 114 -15.84 -5.22 -2.05
CA LEU A 114 -14.85 -6.11 -2.66
C LEU A 114 -15.44 -7.03 -3.74
N THR A 115 -16.67 -7.49 -3.56
CA THR A 115 -17.33 -8.37 -4.52
C THR A 115 -17.52 -7.76 -5.90
N SER A 116 -17.58 -6.43 -5.98
CA SER A 116 -17.76 -5.71 -7.25
C SER A 116 -16.57 -5.86 -8.19
N PHE A 117 -15.36 -6.05 -7.67
CA PHE A 117 -14.15 -6.24 -8.47
C PHE A 117 -14.09 -7.60 -9.17
N GLY A 118 -14.85 -8.58 -8.69
CA GLY A 118 -15.01 -9.87 -9.36
C GLY A 118 -16.07 -9.88 -10.48
N LYS A 119 -16.91 -8.82 -10.60
CA LYS A 119 -18.00 -8.74 -11.57
C LYS A 119 -17.53 -8.22 -12.92
N ASN A 120 -18.24 -8.62 -13.99
CA ASN A 120 -18.12 -8.02 -15.32
C ASN A 120 -18.95 -6.73 -15.39
N LEU A 121 -18.69 -5.88 -16.41
CA LEU A 121 -19.36 -4.59 -16.54
C LEU A 121 -20.90 -4.71 -16.61
N ASP A 122 -21.41 -5.73 -17.27
CA ASP A 122 -22.84 -6.06 -17.40
C ASP A 122 -23.46 -6.65 -16.12
N GLN A 123 -22.66 -6.94 -15.10
CA GLN A 123 -23.09 -7.40 -13.76
C GLN A 123 -23.04 -6.29 -12.70
N LEU A 124 -22.57 -5.10 -13.07
CA LEU A 124 -22.54 -3.93 -12.21
C LEU A 124 -23.86 -3.17 -12.40
N GLU A 125 -24.83 -3.43 -11.55
CA GLU A 125 -26.09 -2.68 -11.45
C GLU A 125 -26.08 -1.73 -10.22
#